data_bf6de70ee2e4bca464791ce418e2b271
#
_entry.id   bf6de70ee2e4bca464791ce418e2b271
#
_cell.length_a   1.000
_cell.length_b   1.000
_cell.length_c   1.000
_cell.angle_alpha   90.00
_cell.angle_beta   90.00
_cell.angle_gamma   90.00
#
_symmetry.space_group_name_H-M   'P 1'
#
loop_
_entity.id
_entity.type
_entity.pdbx_description
1 polymer ?
#
loop_
_entity_poly.entity_id
_entity_poly.type
_entity_poly.pdbx_seq_one_letter_code
_entity_poly.pdbx_strand_id
1 'polypeptide(L)'
;MRGRPKIVLARTYEEAMDLYNKYQNNVLGVITDARYPRGGVVDPMAGIKLLAEIRSRDPFVPLILQSAEVDNKVYASRYGASFVDKNSKKMNIDLREIVSDDFGFGDFIFRNPNTLEEVARVHNLKELQNVIFAIPKESLLYHISRNHVSRWLYSRAMFPPAEFLKQITWDSLQDIDAHRRIIFEAIVKYRKMKNQGVVAVFQRDRFDRYSNFARIGEGQLGKGRGLAL
;
A
#
# COMPACT_ATOMS: atom_id res chain seq x y z
N MET A 1 -8.58 -8.04 -15.81
CA MET A 1 -9.45 -7.19 -14.95
C MET A 1 -8.56 -6.21 -14.21
N ARG A 2 -8.88 -4.93 -14.22
CA ARG A 2 -8.25 -3.95 -13.32
C ARG A 2 -9.00 -4.03 -12.00
N GLY A 3 -8.37 -4.58 -10.97
CA GLY A 3 -8.92 -4.53 -9.61
C GLY A 3 -9.07 -3.07 -9.18
N ARG A 4 -10.24 -2.73 -8.61
CA ARG A 4 -10.47 -1.42 -8.00
C ARG A 4 -10.72 -1.63 -6.52
N PRO A 5 -10.17 -0.78 -5.64
CA PRO A 5 -10.53 -0.80 -4.23
C PRO A 5 -12.05 -0.64 -4.08
N LYS A 6 -12.62 -1.38 -3.13
CA LYS A 6 -14.04 -1.27 -2.78
C LYS A 6 -14.16 -0.68 -1.40
N ILE A 7 -15.11 0.22 -1.22
CA ILE A 7 -15.52 0.69 0.09
C ILE A 7 -16.60 -0.25 0.59
N VAL A 8 -16.42 -0.80 1.77
CA VAL A 8 -17.39 -1.62 2.48
C VAL A 8 -17.86 -0.82 3.68
N LEU A 9 -19.17 -0.66 3.82
CA LEU A 9 -19.76 0.16 4.88
C LEU A 9 -20.34 -0.74 5.95
N ALA A 10 -20.09 -0.39 7.21
CA ALA A 10 -20.70 -0.95 8.40
C ALA A 10 -21.45 0.13 9.16
N ARG A 11 -22.59 -0.21 9.73
CA ARG A 11 -23.44 0.71 10.51
C ARG A 11 -23.38 0.45 12.00
N THR A 12 -22.88 -0.71 12.40
CA THR A 12 -22.71 -1.12 13.79
C THR A 12 -21.31 -1.64 14.04
N TYR A 13 -20.92 -1.73 15.30
CA TYR A 13 -19.66 -2.31 15.71
C TYR A 13 -19.52 -3.78 15.27
N GLU A 14 -20.58 -4.55 15.47
CA GLU A 14 -20.62 -5.98 15.14
C GLU A 14 -20.43 -6.18 13.64
N GLU A 15 -21.19 -5.43 12.82
CA GLU A 15 -21.05 -5.49 11.36
C GLU A 15 -19.63 -5.09 10.92
N ALA A 16 -19.03 -4.06 11.54
CA ALA A 16 -17.67 -3.66 11.24
C ALA A 16 -16.65 -4.76 11.55
N MET A 17 -16.81 -5.44 12.68
CA MET A 17 -15.94 -6.56 13.07
C MET A 17 -16.13 -7.77 12.16
N ASP A 18 -17.36 -8.11 11.78
CA ASP A 18 -17.66 -9.21 10.86
C ASP A 18 -17.03 -8.97 9.49
N LEU A 19 -17.16 -7.73 8.97
CA LEU A 19 -16.55 -7.33 7.70
C LEU A 19 -15.02 -7.33 7.79
N TYR A 20 -14.46 -6.82 8.89
CA TYR A 20 -13.03 -6.87 9.11
C TYR A 20 -12.50 -8.31 9.15
N ASN A 21 -13.14 -9.19 9.92
CA ASN A 21 -12.76 -10.61 10.02
C ASN A 21 -12.82 -11.30 8.64
N LYS A 22 -13.86 -11.00 7.87
CA LYS A 22 -14.04 -11.58 6.53
C LYS A 22 -12.98 -11.15 5.53
N TYR A 23 -12.53 -9.89 5.60
CA TYR A 23 -11.67 -9.28 4.59
C TYR A 23 -10.28 -8.88 5.11
N GLN A 24 -9.89 -9.24 6.34
CA GLN A 24 -8.66 -8.76 7.01
C GLN A 24 -7.40 -8.86 6.16
N ASN A 25 -7.27 -9.90 5.32
CA ASN A 25 -6.10 -10.07 4.47
C ASN A 25 -6.01 -9.06 3.32
N ASN A 26 -7.13 -8.42 2.96
CA ASN A 26 -7.26 -7.51 1.83
C ASN A 26 -7.66 -6.08 2.25
N VAL A 27 -7.74 -5.81 3.56
CA VAL A 27 -8.06 -4.46 4.07
C VAL A 27 -6.87 -3.54 3.84
N LEU A 28 -7.12 -2.43 3.12
CA LEU A 28 -6.11 -1.37 2.90
C LEU A 28 -6.06 -0.40 4.07
N GLY A 29 -7.17 -0.22 4.77
CA GLY A 29 -7.30 0.61 5.95
C GLY A 29 -8.74 0.66 6.43
N VAL A 30 -8.94 1.18 7.63
CA VAL A 30 -10.25 1.31 8.27
C VAL A 30 -10.48 2.76 8.66
N ILE A 31 -11.65 3.28 8.28
CA ILE A 31 -12.11 4.60 8.67
C ILE A 31 -13.32 4.40 9.57
N THR A 32 -13.29 4.95 10.76
CA THR A 32 -14.38 4.82 11.72
C THR A 32 -14.77 6.17 12.35
N ASP A 33 -16.06 6.32 12.59
CA ASP A 33 -16.56 7.34 13.49
C ASP A 33 -16.25 6.96 14.96
N ALA A 34 -16.19 7.92 15.85
CA ALA A 34 -16.07 7.63 17.28
C ALA A 34 -17.36 7.01 17.84
N ARG A 35 -18.53 7.49 17.39
CA ARG A 35 -19.84 7.20 17.97
C ARG A 35 -20.77 6.52 16.98
N TYR A 36 -21.20 5.30 17.27
CA TYR A 36 -22.24 4.56 16.54
C TYR A 36 -22.77 3.36 17.38
N PRO A 37 -23.80 2.62 16.89
CA PRO A 37 -24.41 1.52 17.65
C PRO A 37 -23.43 0.37 17.94
N ARG A 38 -23.45 -0.11 19.20
CA ARG A 38 -22.79 -1.31 19.67
C ARG A 38 -23.70 -2.02 20.68
N GLY A 39 -23.97 -3.31 20.48
CA GLY A 39 -24.93 -4.03 21.32
C GLY A 39 -26.34 -3.47 21.24
N GLY A 40 -26.76 -2.91 20.11
CA GLY A 40 -28.09 -2.33 19.90
C GLY A 40 -28.29 -0.91 20.44
N VAL A 41 -27.30 -0.33 21.12
CA VAL A 41 -27.37 1.03 21.68
C VAL A 41 -26.22 1.89 21.14
N VAL A 42 -26.45 3.22 21.08
CA VAL A 42 -25.40 4.15 20.65
C VAL A 42 -24.31 4.22 21.70
N ASP A 43 -23.09 3.80 21.33
CA ASP A 43 -21.90 3.84 22.17
C ASP A 43 -20.98 4.99 21.69
N PRO A 44 -20.70 6.00 22.52
CA PRO A 44 -19.83 7.13 22.14
C PRO A 44 -18.38 6.72 21.91
N MET A 45 -17.99 5.54 22.38
CA MET A 45 -16.63 5.00 22.29
C MET A 45 -16.52 3.81 21.32
N ALA A 46 -17.57 3.52 20.55
CA ALA A 46 -17.61 2.35 19.67
C ALA A 46 -16.41 2.31 18.69
N GLY A 47 -16.12 3.44 18.04
CA GLY A 47 -14.99 3.54 17.10
C GLY A 47 -13.64 3.37 17.77
N ILE A 48 -13.48 3.91 18.96
CA ILE A 48 -12.24 3.79 19.73
C ILE A 48 -12.02 2.32 20.15
N LYS A 49 -13.08 1.62 20.55
CA LYS A 49 -13.04 0.19 20.84
C LYS A 49 -12.72 -0.62 19.59
N LEU A 50 -13.27 -0.22 18.42
CA LEU A 50 -12.95 -0.84 17.15
C LEU A 50 -11.46 -0.67 16.80
N LEU A 51 -10.91 0.54 16.97
CA LEU A 51 -9.48 0.79 16.75
C LEU A 51 -8.61 -0.09 17.65
N ALA A 52 -8.95 -0.19 18.93
CA ALA A 52 -8.23 -1.03 19.90
C ALA A 52 -8.20 -2.50 19.46
N GLU A 53 -9.38 -3.03 19.10
CA GLU A 53 -9.53 -4.44 18.68
C GLU A 53 -8.78 -4.74 17.41
N ILE A 54 -8.89 -3.88 16.37
CA ILE A 54 -8.19 -4.07 15.12
C ILE A 54 -6.67 -3.96 15.33
N ARG A 55 -6.22 -2.96 16.09
CA ARG A 55 -4.79 -2.76 16.35
C ARG A 55 -4.15 -3.91 17.11
N SER A 56 -4.89 -4.59 17.98
CA SER A 56 -4.40 -5.79 18.68
C SER A 56 -4.15 -6.97 17.75
N ARG A 57 -4.87 -7.03 16.62
CA ARG A 57 -4.76 -8.12 15.63
C ARG A 57 -3.82 -7.81 14.47
N ASP A 58 -3.83 -6.54 14.02
CA ASP A 58 -2.95 -6.06 12.95
C ASP A 58 -2.28 -4.75 13.40
N PRO A 59 -0.99 -4.84 13.81
CA PRO A 59 -0.27 -3.68 14.29
C PRO A 59 0.00 -2.62 13.22
N PHE A 60 -0.18 -2.95 11.93
CA PHE A 60 0.24 -2.09 10.83
C PHE A 60 -0.89 -1.63 9.91
N VAL A 61 -2.11 -2.14 10.05
CA VAL A 61 -3.22 -1.65 9.23
C VAL A 61 -3.48 -0.16 9.49
N PRO A 62 -3.60 0.69 8.46
CA PRO A 62 -3.93 2.09 8.63
C PRO A 62 -5.32 2.26 9.23
N LEU A 63 -5.41 3.11 10.23
CA LEU A 63 -6.64 3.42 10.94
C LEU A 63 -6.88 4.93 10.92
N ILE A 64 -8.11 5.33 10.67
CA ILE A 64 -8.56 6.74 10.75
C ILE A 64 -9.74 6.82 11.71
N LEU A 65 -9.62 7.69 12.70
CA LEU A 65 -10.72 8.08 13.58
C LEU A 65 -11.29 9.42 13.14
N GLN A 66 -12.57 9.44 12.81
CA GLN A 66 -13.30 10.67 12.56
C GLN A 66 -14.13 11.03 13.81
N SER A 67 -14.04 12.28 14.25
CA SER A 67 -14.85 12.75 15.35
C SER A 67 -15.11 14.26 15.27
N ALA A 68 -16.26 14.69 15.77
CA ALA A 68 -16.54 16.11 16.05
C ALA A 68 -15.92 16.55 17.39
N GLU A 69 -15.57 15.61 18.26
CA GLU A 69 -14.95 15.84 19.55
C GLU A 69 -13.43 15.74 19.40
N VAL A 70 -12.73 16.89 19.47
CA VAL A 70 -11.28 16.98 19.25
C VAL A 70 -10.49 16.19 20.31
N ASP A 71 -11.03 16.05 21.51
CA ASP A 71 -10.41 15.28 22.60
C ASP A 71 -10.20 13.80 22.23
N ASN A 72 -10.98 13.27 21.30
CA ASN A 72 -10.80 11.91 20.78
C ASN A 72 -9.48 11.71 20.01
N LYS A 73 -8.76 12.79 19.67
CA LYS A 73 -7.42 12.74 19.09
C LYS A 73 -6.42 11.98 19.97
N VAL A 74 -6.58 12.04 21.30
CA VAL A 74 -5.74 11.29 22.24
C VAL A 74 -5.87 9.78 22.02
N TYR A 75 -7.09 9.31 21.78
CA TYR A 75 -7.34 7.89 21.51
C TYR A 75 -6.81 7.47 20.13
N ALA A 76 -6.99 8.32 19.10
CA ALA A 76 -6.38 8.06 17.80
C ALA A 76 -4.87 7.86 17.94
N SER A 77 -4.18 8.79 18.62
CA SER A 77 -2.73 8.70 18.85
C SER A 77 -2.34 7.43 19.61
N ARG A 78 -3.12 7.05 20.66
CA ARG A 78 -2.86 5.84 21.45
C ARG A 78 -2.84 4.56 20.60
N TYR A 79 -3.71 4.46 19.60
CA TYR A 79 -3.82 3.30 18.73
C TYR A 79 -3.09 3.47 17.38
N GLY A 80 -2.27 4.53 17.25
CA GLY A 80 -1.56 4.80 16.00
C GLY A 80 -2.51 5.02 14.82
N ALA A 81 -3.66 5.65 15.07
CA ALA A 81 -4.61 6.04 14.06
C ALA A 81 -4.45 7.52 13.70
N SER A 82 -4.69 7.87 12.45
CA SER A 82 -4.82 9.26 12.03
C SER A 82 -6.15 9.83 12.50
N PHE A 83 -6.16 11.10 12.89
CA PHE A 83 -7.37 11.78 13.37
C PHE A 83 -7.89 12.78 12.34
N VAL A 84 -9.20 12.75 12.11
CA VAL A 84 -9.89 13.71 11.23
C VAL A 84 -11.00 14.39 12.01
N ASP A 85 -10.88 15.72 12.16
CA ASP A 85 -11.90 16.55 12.77
C ASP A 85 -13.06 16.79 11.79
N LYS A 86 -14.25 16.31 12.16
CA LYS A 86 -15.48 16.50 11.34
C LYS A 86 -15.93 17.95 11.22
N ASN A 87 -15.54 18.80 12.15
CA ASN A 87 -15.89 20.23 12.16
C ASN A 87 -14.89 21.06 11.33
N SER A 88 -13.78 20.45 10.91
CA SER A 88 -12.78 21.15 10.09
C SER A 88 -13.31 21.45 8.69
N LYS A 89 -13.16 22.70 8.25
CA LYS A 89 -13.42 23.10 6.86
C LYS A 89 -12.53 22.35 5.85
N LYS A 90 -11.43 21.77 6.31
CA LYS A 90 -10.47 21.00 5.50
C LYS A 90 -10.65 19.49 5.62
N MET A 91 -11.69 19.00 6.32
CA MET A 91 -11.93 17.58 6.58
C MET A 91 -11.70 16.68 5.34
N ASN A 92 -12.26 17.06 4.20
CA ASN A 92 -12.15 16.28 2.97
C ASN A 92 -10.72 16.30 2.37
N ILE A 93 -9.98 17.39 2.59
CA ILE A 93 -8.59 17.53 2.14
C ILE A 93 -7.72 16.64 3.03
N ASP A 94 -7.83 16.79 4.34
CA ASP A 94 -7.08 16.02 5.33
C ASP A 94 -7.33 14.50 5.16
N LEU A 95 -8.60 14.11 4.97
CA LEU A 95 -8.96 12.72 4.72
C LEU A 95 -8.34 12.19 3.42
N ARG A 96 -8.36 12.99 2.34
CA ARG A 96 -7.75 12.60 1.06
C ARG A 96 -6.24 12.41 1.19
N GLU A 97 -5.55 13.31 1.88
CA GLU A 97 -4.11 13.23 2.10
C GLU A 97 -3.75 11.99 2.91
N ILE A 98 -4.44 11.75 4.03
CA ILE A 98 -4.23 10.57 4.87
C ILE A 98 -4.48 9.27 4.08
N VAL A 99 -5.58 9.19 3.32
CA VAL A 99 -5.88 8.02 2.50
C VAL A 99 -4.84 7.83 1.39
N SER A 100 -4.39 8.91 0.78
CA SER A 100 -3.33 8.85 -0.24
C SER A 100 -2.05 8.25 0.32
N ASP A 101 -1.61 8.73 1.47
CA ASP A 101 -0.32 8.37 2.07
C ASP A 101 -0.40 7.06 2.86
N ASP A 102 -1.33 6.96 3.83
CA ASP A 102 -1.38 5.82 4.74
C ASP A 102 -1.96 4.55 4.08
N PHE A 103 -2.96 4.71 3.18
CA PHE A 103 -3.54 3.55 2.49
C PHE A 103 -2.79 3.17 1.21
N GLY A 104 -1.75 3.93 0.87
CA GLY A 104 -0.85 3.65 -0.24
C GLY A 104 -1.41 3.97 -1.63
N PHE A 105 -2.41 4.86 -1.74
CA PHE A 105 -2.94 5.29 -3.04
C PHE A 105 -2.07 6.32 -3.74
N GLY A 106 -1.27 7.09 -2.99
CA GLY A 106 -0.30 8.03 -3.52
C GLY A 106 1.01 7.37 -3.98
N ASP A 107 2.01 8.18 -4.25
CA ASP A 107 3.36 7.70 -4.52
C ASP A 107 3.92 6.94 -3.32
N PHE A 108 4.84 6.01 -3.56
CA PHE A 108 5.55 5.41 -2.45
C PHE A 108 6.73 6.28 -2.06
N ILE A 109 6.69 6.77 -0.82
CA ILE A 109 7.72 7.65 -0.28
C ILE A 109 8.55 6.87 0.74
N PHE A 110 9.81 6.65 0.42
CA PHE A 110 10.77 6.15 1.40
C PHE A 110 11.13 7.29 2.35
N ARG A 111 11.03 7.04 3.66
CA ARG A 111 11.29 8.02 4.70
C ARG A 111 12.40 7.55 5.64
N ASN A 112 13.14 8.49 6.16
CA ASN A 112 14.02 8.23 7.30
C ASN A 112 13.16 7.90 8.53
N PRO A 113 13.39 6.77 9.23
CA PRO A 113 12.55 6.38 10.37
C PRO A 113 12.60 7.33 11.56
N ASN A 114 13.67 8.11 11.70
CA ASN A 114 13.90 9.01 12.84
C ASN A 114 13.39 10.43 12.59
N THR A 115 13.59 10.96 11.37
CA THR A 115 13.23 12.35 11.02
C THR A 115 11.93 12.43 10.23
N LEU A 116 11.44 11.31 9.67
CA LEU A 116 10.33 11.20 8.74
C LEU A 116 10.51 11.97 7.42
N GLU A 117 11.72 12.51 7.19
CA GLU A 117 12.05 13.17 5.94
C GLU A 117 12.05 12.21 4.76
N GLU A 118 11.69 12.73 3.60
CA GLU A 118 11.69 11.98 2.35
C GLU A 118 13.13 11.64 1.93
N VAL A 119 13.38 10.35 1.70
CA VAL A 119 14.66 9.83 1.21
C VAL A 119 14.59 9.57 -0.30
N ALA A 120 13.47 9.02 -0.75
CA ALA A 120 13.22 8.75 -2.15
C ALA A 120 11.71 8.63 -2.38
N ARG A 121 11.28 8.92 -3.63
CA ARG A 121 9.90 8.80 -4.06
C ARG A 121 9.83 7.95 -5.32
N VAL A 122 8.85 7.08 -5.40
CA VAL A 122 8.60 6.23 -6.58
C VAL A 122 7.13 6.25 -6.95
N HIS A 123 6.86 6.38 -8.24
CA HIS A 123 5.50 6.47 -8.79
C HIS A 123 5.01 5.13 -9.34
N ASN A 124 5.94 4.22 -9.68
CA ASN A 124 5.63 2.96 -10.34
C ASN A 124 6.67 1.87 -10.04
N LEU A 125 6.37 0.63 -10.48
CA LEU A 125 7.25 -0.52 -10.25
C LEU A 125 8.63 -0.41 -10.91
N LYS A 126 8.74 0.27 -12.05
CA LYS A 126 10.04 0.43 -12.73
C LYS A 126 10.96 1.31 -11.89
N GLU A 127 10.42 2.39 -11.35
CA GLU A 127 11.16 3.28 -10.46
C GLU A 127 11.56 2.57 -9.17
N LEU A 128 10.61 1.84 -8.52
CA LEU A 128 10.91 1.06 -7.32
C LEU A 128 12.04 0.04 -7.59
N GLN A 129 11.98 -0.67 -8.72
CA GLN A 129 13.02 -1.60 -9.14
C GLN A 129 14.39 -0.92 -9.31
N ASN A 130 14.41 0.30 -9.84
CA ASN A 130 15.66 1.01 -10.10
C ASN A 130 16.31 1.56 -8.82
N VAL A 131 15.51 1.98 -7.84
CA VAL A 131 16.04 2.63 -6.63
C VAL A 131 16.28 1.68 -5.47
N ILE A 132 15.71 0.47 -5.47
CA ILE A 132 15.69 -0.44 -4.31
C ILE A 132 17.06 -0.72 -3.71
N PHE A 133 18.11 -0.80 -4.52
CA PHE A 133 19.48 -1.02 -4.08
C PHE A 133 20.17 0.24 -3.53
N ALA A 134 19.64 1.43 -3.85
CA ALA A 134 20.16 2.70 -3.38
C ALA A 134 19.47 3.22 -2.10
N ILE A 135 18.32 2.63 -1.72
CA ILE A 135 17.59 3.05 -0.51
C ILE A 135 18.43 2.76 0.74
N PRO A 136 18.59 3.71 1.68
CA PRO A 136 19.25 3.47 2.96
C PRO A 136 18.62 2.31 3.72
N LYS A 137 19.47 1.52 4.40
CA LYS A 137 19.06 0.32 5.13
C LYS A 137 17.91 0.59 6.12
N GLU A 138 18.06 1.64 6.90
CA GLU A 138 17.11 2.01 7.96
C GLU A 138 15.74 2.35 7.37
N SER A 139 15.73 3.09 6.26
CA SER A 139 14.50 3.43 5.53
C SER A 139 13.84 2.18 4.94
N LEU A 140 14.61 1.31 4.30
CA LEU A 140 14.07 0.08 3.73
C LEU A 140 13.44 -0.79 4.82
N LEU A 141 14.15 -1.06 5.91
CA LEU A 141 13.66 -1.87 7.04
C LEU A 141 12.40 -1.26 7.66
N TYR A 142 12.37 0.06 7.84
CA TYR A 142 11.20 0.77 8.35
C TYR A 142 9.95 0.49 7.54
N HIS A 143 10.06 0.49 6.20
CA HIS A 143 8.91 0.31 5.33
C HIS A 143 8.50 -1.15 5.15
N ILE A 144 9.45 -2.07 5.03
CA ILE A 144 9.12 -3.49 4.81
C ILE A 144 8.56 -4.15 6.08
N SER A 145 9.12 -3.86 7.26
CA SER A 145 8.63 -4.41 8.54
C SER A 145 7.21 -3.96 8.89
N ARG A 146 6.73 -2.87 8.30
CA ARG A 146 5.37 -2.32 8.48
C ARG A 146 4.42 -2.60 7.32
N ASN A 147 4.79 -3.47 6.42
CA ASN A 147 4.00 -3.82 5.23
C ASN A 147 3.65 -2.64 4.31
N HIS A 148 4.41 -1.54 4.36
CA HIS A 148 4.12 -0.37 3.53
C HIS A 148 4.24 -0.68 2.04
N VAL A 149 5.28 -1.44 1.64
CA VAL A 149 5.50 -1.83 0.24
C VAL A 149 4.37 -2.73 -0.26
N SER A 150 3.99 -3.77 0.51
CA SER A 150 2.91 -4.67 0.12
C SER A 150 1.57 -3.93 0.03
N ARG A 151 1.26 -3.00 0.96
CA ARG A 151 0.06 -2.17 0.92
C ARG A 151 0.00 -1.28 -0.33
N TRP A 152 1.11 -0.63 -0.68
CA TRP A 152 1.22 0.18 -1.89
C TRP A 152 0.98 -0.64 -3.16
N LEU A 153 1.40 -1.90 -3.19
CA LEU A 153 1.12 -2.83 -4.27
C LEU A 153 -0.36 -3.27 -4.28
N TYR A 154 -0.96 -3.54 -3.12
CA TYR A 154 -2.38 -3.87 -3.00
C TYR A 154 -3.28 -2.74 -3.50
N SER A 155 -2.99 -1.48 -3.14
CA SER A 155 -3.78 -0.32 -3.58
C SER A 155 -3.82 -0.17 -5.11
N ARG A 156 -2.83 -0.74 -5.80
CA ARG A 156 -2.71 -0.78 -7.27
C ARG A 156 -3.19 -2.11 -7.89
N ALA A 157 -3.85 -2.96 -7.11
CA ALA A 157 -4.31 -4.29 -7.53
C ALA A 157 -3.18 -5.19 -8.05
N MET A 158 -1.98 -5.01 -7.55
CA MET A 158 -0.81 -5.85 -7.84
C MET A 158 -0.72 -6.98 -6.79
N PHE A 159 -1.76 -7.80 -6.73
CA PHE A 159 -1.94 -8.80 -5.66
C PHE A 159 -0.80 -9.81 -5.53
N PRO A 160 -0.30 -10.47 -6.60
CA PRO A 160 0.70 -11.50 -6.44
C PRO A 160 1.98 -11.04 -5.72
N PRO A 161 2.63 -9.92 -6.13
CA PRO A 161 3.80 -9.44 -5.40
C PRO A 161 3.43 -8.87 -4.01
N ALA A 162 2.24 -8.28 -3.84
CA ALA A 162 1.79 -7.76 -2.56
C ALA A 162 1.63 -8.87 -1.51
N GLU A 163 0.94 -9.96 -1.88
CA GLU A 163 0.73 -11.13 -1.03
C GLU A 163 2.05 -11.82 -0.69
N PHE A 164 2.91 -12.00 -1.69
CA PHE A 164 4.22 -12.59 -1.48
C PHE A 164 5.04 -11.79 -0.46
N LEU A 165 5.15 -10.47 -0.64
CA LEU A 165 5.94 -9.62 0.26
C LEU A 165 5.33 -9.52 1.68
N LYS A 166 3.98 -9.57 1.80
CA LYS A 166 3.29 -9.53 3.09
C LYS A 166 3.58 -10.76 3.96
N GLN A 167 3.84 -11.91 3.34
CA GLN A 167 4.11 -13.17 4.06
C GLN A 167 5.55 -13.31 4.57
N ILE A 168 6.45 -12.41 4.16
CA ILE A 168 7.86 -12.52 4.52
C ILE A 168 8.07 -12.00 5.93
N THR A 169 8.75 -12.80 6.75
CA THR A 169 9.24 -12.40 8.08
C THR A 169 10.59 -11.70 7.91
N TRP A 170 10.56 -10.39 7.79
CA TRP A 170 11.73 -9.58 7.46
C TRP A 170 12.82 -9.62 8.53
N ASP A 171 12.45 -9.77 9.79
CA ASP A 171 13.39 -9.80 10.92
C ASP A 171 14.28 -11.07 10.93
N SER A 172 13.86 -12.13 10.21
CA SER A 172 14.64 -13.37 10.11
C SER A 172 15.85 -13.26 9.16
N LEU A 173 15.88 -12.21 8.34
CA LEU A 173 16.94 -11.98 7.36
C LEU A 173 17.91 -10.92 7.89
N GLN A 174 19.12 -11.33 8.22
CA GLN A 174 20.16 -10.41 8.72
C GLN A 174 20.80 -9.56 7.59
N ASP A 175 20.75 -10.06 6.35
CA ASP A 175 21.36 -9.41 5.19
C ASP A 175 20.36 -8.48 4.48
N ILE A 176 20.62 -7.19 4.51
CA ILE A 176 19.81 -6.18 3.83
C ILE A 176 19.79 -6.37 2.30
N ASP A 177 20.84 -6.90 1.71
CA ASP A 177 20.90 -7.14 0.29
C ASP A 177 20.04 -8.35 -0.12
N ALA A 178 19.80 -9.29 0.80
CA ALA A 178 18.79 -10.33 0.61
C ALA A 178 17.38 -9.71 0.57
N HIS A 179 17.05 -8.78 1.47
CA HIS A 179 15.77 -8.05 1.43
C HIS A 179 15.56 -7.33 0.09
N ARG A 180 16.58 -6.61 -0.37
CA ARG A 180 16.54 -5.90 -1.66
C ARG A 180 16.32 -6.84 -2.82
N ARG A 181 17.05 -7.97 -2.87
CA ARG A 181 16.91 -9.00 -3.91
C ARG A 181 15.51 -9.59 -3.94
N ILE A 182 14.94 -9.93 -2.80
CA ILE A 182 13.59 -10.48 -2.71
C ILE A 182 12.55 -9.51 -3.30
N ILE A 183 12.61 -8.24 -2.93
CA ILE A 183 11.70 -7.22 -3.44
C ILE A 183 11.92 -7.03 -4.95
N PHE A 184 13.16 -6.89 -5.38
CA PHE A 184 13.54 -6.73 -6.78
C PHE A 184 13.02 -7.89 -7.64
N GLU A 185 13.27 -9.13 -7.23
CA GLU A 185 12.85 -10.33 -7.96
C GLU A 185 11.33 -10.46 -8.03
N ALA A 186 10.61 -10.16 -6.94
CA ALA A 186 9.15 -10.14 -6.92
C ALA A 186 8.59 -9.15 -7.95
N ILE A 187 9.17 -7.95 -8.01
CA ILE A 187 8.77 -6.89 -8.96
C ILE A 187 9.10 -7.32 -10.39
N VAL A 188 10.32 -7.80 -10.65
CA VAL A 188 10.74 -8.23 -11.98
C VAL A 188 9.86 -9.36 -12.49
N LYS A 189 9.61 -10.38 -11.66
CA LYS A 189 8.74 -11.51 -11.99
C LYS A 189 7.33 -11.04 -12.36
N TYR A 190 6.75 -10.14 -11.56
CA TYR A 190 5.42 -9.59 -11.83
C TYR A 190 5.39 -8.75 -13.12
N ARG A 191 6.38 -7.89 -13.35
CA ARG A 191 6.49 -7.08 -14.57
C ARG A 191 6.63 -7.94 -15.81
N LYS A 192 7.47 -8.98 -15.77
CA LYS A 192 7.61 -9.96 -16.85
C LYS A 192 6.27 -10.64 -17.15
N MET A 193 5.58 -11.10 -16.13
CA MET A 193 4.26 -11.74 -16.29
C MET A 193 3.25 -10.79 -16.94
N LYS A 194 3.23 -9.51 -16.54
CA LYS A 194 2.31 -8.50 -17.07
C LYS A 194 2.64 -8.09 -18.51
N ASN A 195 3.92 -8.12 -18.89
CA ASN A 195 4.38 -7.76 -20.21
C ASN A 195 4.45 -8.96 -21.15
N GLN A 196 4.09 -10.15 -20.71
CA GLN A 196 4.05 -11.34 -21.53
C GLN A 196 3.09 -11.16 -22.71
N GLY A 197 3.58 -11.34 -23.93
CA GLY A 197 2.81 -11.13 -25.15
C GLY A 197 2.65 -9.67 -25.59
N VAL A 198 3.17 -8.71 -24.84
CA VAL A 198 3.17 -7.29 -25.25
C VAL A 198 4.38 -7.03 -26.13
N VAL A 199 4.13 -6.61 -27.38
CA VAL A 199 5.16 -6.18 -28.32
C VAL A 199 5.28 -4.66 -28.26
N ALA A 200 6.41 -4.14 -27.79
CA ALA A 200 6.70 -2.71 -27.74
C ALA A 200 7.67 -2.31 -28.85
N VAL A 201 7.52 -1.08 -29.38
CA VAL A 201 8.53 -0.50 -30.27
C VAL A 201 9.80 -0.25 -29.47
N PHE A 202 10.95 -0.70 -30.00
CA PHE A 202 12.23 -0.46 -29.35
C PHE A 202 12.57 1.04 -29.40
N GLN A 203 12.72 1.63 -28.23
CA GLN A 203 13.23 2.97 -28.03
C GLN A 203 14.35 2.88 -26.99
N ARG A 204 15.57 3.32 -27.38
CA ARG A 204 16.76 3.13 -26.56
C ARG A 204 16.65 3.74 -25.16
N ASP A 205 16.05 4.92 -25.06
CA ASP A 205 15.79 5.66 -23.84
C ASP A 205 14.70 5.03 -22.95
N ARG A 206 13.78 4.26 -23.56
CA ARG A 206 12.67 3.58 -22.89
C ARG A 206 12.84 2.08 -22.78
N PHE A 207 13.94 1.53 -23.35
CA PHE A 207 14.19 0.11 -23.29
C PHE A 207 14.42 -0.35 -21.87
N ASP A 208 13.64 -1.33 -21.46
CA ASP A 208 13.75 -1.98 -20.17
C ASP A 208 14.24 -3.41 -20.39
N ARG A 209 15.48 -3.71 -19.97
CA ARG A 209 16.09 -5.05 -20.09
C ARG A 209 15.32 -6.16 -19.39
N TYR A 210 14.37 -5.81 -18.52
CA TYR A 210 13.50 -6.75 -17.84
C TYR A 210 12.13 -6.92 -18.53
N SER A 211 11.89 -6.23 -19.64
CA SER A 211 10.75 -6.50 -20.53
C SER A 211 11.06 -7.70 -21.41
N ASN A 212 10.07 -8.59 -21.61
CA ASN A 212 10.28 -9.82 -22.35
C ASN A 212 10.40 -9.62 -23.86
N PHE A 213 9.81 -8.55 -24.40
CA PHE A 213 9.74 -8.34 -25.86
C PHE A 213 9.97 -6.88 -26.21
N ALA A 214 10.80 -6.67 -27.23
CA ALA A 214 10.98 -5.38 -27.87
C ALA A 214 10.81 -5.54 -29.37
N ARG A 215 9.96 -4.70 -29.97
CA ARG A 215 9.85 -4.60 -31.42
C ARG A 215 10.99 -3.73 -31.97
N ILE A 216 11.78 -4.28 -32.89
CA ILE A 216 12.86 -3.55 -33.53
C ILE A 216 12.37 -3.09 -34.90
N GLY A 217 12.37 -1.77 -35.13
CA GLY A 217 12.00 -1.16 -36.42
C GLY A 217 10.49 -0.89 -36.58
N GLU A 218 10.16 0.03 -37.47
CA GLU A 218 8.78 0.49 -37.79
C GLU A 218 8.18 -0.17 -39.03
N GLY A 219 8.97 -0.95 -39.79
CA GLY A 219 8.54 -1.60 -41.02
C GLY A 219 7.39 -2.59 -40.82
N GLN A 220 6.47 -2.66 -41.80
CA GLN A 220 5.31 -3.54 -41.73
C GLN A 220 5.67 -5.04 -41.80
N LEU A 221 6.73 -5.39 -42.47
CA LEU A 221 7.24 -6.78 -42.63
C LEU A 221 8.75 -6.77 -42.75
N GLY A 222 9.43 -7.56 -41.95
CA GLY A 222 10.87 -7.79 -42.03
C GLY A 222 11.30 -8.96 -41.14
N LYS A 223 12.44 -9.57 -41.48
CA LYS A 223 12.98 -10.75 -40.75
C LYS A 223 13.16 -10.50 -39.24
N GLY A 224 13.49 -9.27 -38.84
CA GLY A 224 13.63 -8.91 -37.43
C GLY A 224 12.30 -8.85 -36.64
N ARG A 225 11.18 -8.68 -37.35
CA ARG A 225 9.83 -8.63 -36.71
C ARG A 225 9.32 -10.04 -36.41
N GLY A 226 9.67 -11.03 -37.24
CA GLY A 226 9.32 -12.42 -37.00
C GLY A 226 10.12 -13.08 -35.87
N LEU A 227 11.28 -12.49 -35.48
CA LEU A 227 12.10 -12.98 -34.37
C LEU A 227 11.71 -12.33 -33.01
N ALA A 228 10.88 -11.28 -33.01
CA ALA A 228 10.40 -10.59 -31.80
C ALA A 228 8.99 -11.07 -31.37
N LEU A 229 8.39 -11.98 -32.10
CA LEU A 229 7.16 -12.69 -31.78
C LEU A 229 7.51 -14.10 -31.27
#